data_ac74665c8d29c1de52d8cd3cf976a412
#
_entry.id   ac74665c8d29c1de52d8cd3cf976a412
#
_cell.length_a   1.000
_cell.length_b   1.000
_cell.length_c   1.000
_cell.angle_alpha   90.00
_cell.angle_beta   90.00
_cell.angle_gamma   90.00
#
_symmetry.space_group_name_H-M   'P 1'
#
loop_
_entity.id
_entity.type
_entity.pdbx_description
1 polymer ?
#
loop_
_entity_poly.entity_id
_entity_poly.type
_entity_poly.pdbx_seq_one_letter_code
_entity_poly.pdbx_strand_id
1 'polypeptide(L)'
;VGGTNQASGQTSKFIALIDSDESILDSLCDLIESAGLVARRFGSAEEFLEYDLHREVGCLIAEIEMPGMSGLELQARLKEEQCNIPIIFITSNGSGKTRIQAMREGAVEFLRKPLDLQLLLETVRAALDV
;
A
#
# COMPACT_ATOMS: atom_id res chain seq x y z
N VAL A 1 -1.78 8.52 -31.83
CA VAL A 1 -1.82 9.61 -30.94
C VAL A 1 -2.79 9.37 -29.81
N GLY A 2 -3.95 8.88 -30.12
CA GLY A 2 -4.86 8.50 -29.06
C GLY A 2 -4.27 7.46 -28.14
N GLY A 3 -3.48 6.55 -28.67
CA GLY A 3 -2.86 5.53 -27.86
C GLY A 3 -1.91 6.11 -26.81
N THR A 4 -1.32 7.24 -27.14
CA THR A 4 -0.43 7.89 -26.21
C THR A 4 -1.14 8.28 -24.92
N ASN A 5 -2.33 8.81 -25.05
CA ASN A 5 -3.08 9.23 -23.86
C ASN A 5 -3.44 8.06 -22.99
N GLN A 6 -3.79 6.95 -23.59
CA GLN A 6 -4.17 5.78 -22.83
C GLN A 6 -2.99 5.25 -22.06
N ALA A 7 -1.85 5.18 -22.71
CA ALA A 7 -0.66 4.71 -22.03
C ALA A 7 -0.34 5.58 -20.84
N SER A 8 -0.44 6.88 -21.02
CA SER A 8 -0.19 7.80 -19.91
C SER A 8 -1.13 7.56 -18.75
N GLY A 9 -2.42 7.39 -19.06
CA GLY A 9 -3.39 7.16 -18.00
C GLY A 9 -3.11 5.88 -17.22
N GLN A 10 -2.68 4.85 -17.93
CA GLN A 10 -2.39 3.59 -17.28
C GLN A 10 -1.14 3.63 -16.43
N THR A 11 -0.16 4.40 -16.87
CA THR A 11 1.12 4.45 -16.17
C THR A 11 1.15 5.46 -15.05
N SER A 12 0.05 6.19 -14.83
CA SER A 12 0.03 7.21 -13.80
C SER A 12 -0.20 6.66 -12.40
N LYS A 13 -0.51 5.38 -12.27
CA LYS A 13 -0.74 4.81 -10.95
C LYS A 13 0.55 4.68 -10.16
N PHE A 14 0.43 4.89 -8.87
CA PHE A 14 1.60 4.86 -7.99
C PHE A 14 1.35 3.93 -6.80
N ILE A 15 2.43 3.64 -6.07
CA ILE A 15 2.40 2.83 -4.86
C ILE A 15 2.35 3.78 -3.68
N ALA A 16 1.31 3.68 -2.87
CA ALA A 16 1.20 4.48 -1.66
C ALA A 16 1.85 3.74 -0.50
N LEU A 17 2.65 4.44 0.28
CA LEU A 17 3.38 3.86 1.41
C LEU A 17 2.95 4.57 2.67
N ILE A 18 2.45 3.81 3.65
CA ILE A 18 2.01 4.38 4.92
C ILE A 18 2.72 3.69 6.06
N ASP A 19 3.51 4.45 6.82
CA ASP A 19 4.19 3.95 8.00
C ASP A 19 4.61 5.17 8.82
N SER A 20 4.57 5.06 10.13
CA SER A 20 5.01 6.15 10.98
C SER A 20 6.52 6.18 11.15
N ASP A 21 7.22 5.16 10.69
CA ASP A 21 8.69 5.07 10.78
C ASP A 21 9.32 5.57 9.49
N GLU A 22 10.01 6.72 9.58
CA GLU A 22 10.62 7.35 8.40
C GLU A 22 11.66 6.47 7.73
N SER A 23 12.40 5.68 8.49
CA SER A 23 13.43 4.85 7.87
C SER A 23 12.82 3.70 7.07
N ILE A 24 11.68 3.20 7.50
CA ILE A 24 10.94 2.21 6.71
C ILE A 24 10.44 2.84 5.42
N LEU A 25 9.89 4.05 5.51
CA LEU A 25 9.42 4.76 4.31
C LEU A 25 10.55 5.00 3.33
N ASP A 26 11.72 5.38 3.83
CA ASP A 26 12.88 5.59 2.97
C ASP A 26 13.27 4.31 2.24
N SER A 27 13.34 3.20 2.96
CA SER A 27 13.69 1.91 2.37
C SER A 27 12.67 1.47 1.33
N LEU A 28 11.39 1.65 1.64
CA LEU A 28 10.35 1.23 0.71
C LEU A 28 10.34 2.11 -0.53
N CYS A 29 10.52 3.42 -0.37
CA CYS A 29 10.62 4.31 -1.53
C CYS A 29 11.76 3.89 -2.44
N ASP A 30 12.93 3.63 -1.86
CA ASP A 30 14.09 3.24 -2.65
C ASP A 30 13.81 1.95 -3.42
N LEU A 31 13.18 0.99 -2.77
CA LEU A 31 12.85 -0.28 -3.41
C LEU A 31 11.90 -0.08 -4.60
N ILE A 32 10.83 0.66 -4.36
CA ILE A 32 9.80 0.88 -5.38
C ILE A 32 10.39 1.63 -6.57
N GLU A 33 11.16 2.68 -6.28
CA GLU A 33 11.74 3.48 -7.35
C GLU A 33 12.82 2.73 -8.12
N SER A 34 13.55 1.84 -7.45
CA SER A 34 14.55 1.03 -8.15
C SER A 34 13.91 0.06 -9.14
N ALA A 35 12.64 -0.24 -8.96
CA ALA A 35 11.91 -1.12 -9.87
C ALA A 35 11.21 -0.34 -10.99
N GLY A 36 11.44 0.97 -11.08
CA GLY A 36 10.82 1.80 -12.11
C GLY A 36 9.40 2.22 -11.79
N LEU A 37 8.97 2.05 -10.55
CA LEU A 37 7.62 2.41 -10.12
C LEU A 37 7.66 3.72 -9.34
N VAL A 38 6.52 4.38 -9.26
CA VAL A 38 6.40 5.66 -8.54
C VAL A 38 5.87 5.38 -7.14
N ALA A 39 6.53 5.95 -6.14
CA ALA A 39 6.13 5.81 -4.75
C ALA A 39 5.73 7.17 -4.18
N ARG A 40 4.68 7.17 -3.34
CA ARG A 40 4.31 8.35 -2.57
C ARG A 40 4.14 7.91 -1.12
N ARG A 41 4.66 8.71 -0.21
CA ARG A 41 4.75 8.34 1.19
C ARG A 41 3.81 9.18 2.04
N PHE A 42 3.21 8.53 3.01
CA PHE A 42 2.28 9.16 3.96
C PHE A 42 2.67 8.72 5.36
N GLY A 43 2.70 9.64 6.29
CA GLY A 43 3.11 9.34 7.65
C GLY A 43 2.01 8.74 8.51
N SER A 44 0.76 8.75 8.04
CA SER A 44 -0.36 8.23 8.80
C SER A 44 -1.49 7.84 7.87
N ALA A 45 -2.41 7.03 8.37
CA ALA A 45 -3.61 6.67 7.64
C ALA A 45 -4.49 7.90 7.41
N GLU A 46 -4.55 8.78 8.40
CA GLU A 46 -5.34 10.01 8.29
C GLU A 46 -4.85 10.87 7.14
N GLU A 47 -3.52 10.99 7.02
CA GLU A 47 -2.94 11.77 5.94
C GLU A 47 -3.31 11.18 4.58
N PHE A 48 -3.25 9.86 4.47
CA PHE A 48 -3.63 9.19 3.23
C PHE A 48 -5.10 9.42 2.88
N LEU A 49 -5.97 9.38 3.88
CA LEU A 49 -7.40 9.56 3.63
C LEU A 49 -7.74 10.97 3.16
N GLU A 50 -6.93 11.95 3.52
CA GLU A 50 -7.12 13.32 3.06
C GLU A 50 -6.67 13.54 1.63
N TYR A 51 -5.94 12.58 1.09
CA TYR A 51 -5.44 12.69 -0.27
C TYR A 51 -6.58 12.39 -1.27
N ASP A 52 -6.78 13.27 -2.23
CA ASP A 52 -7.96 13.21 -3.10
C ASP A 52 -7.84 12.25 -4.27
N LEU A 53 -6.64 11.74 -4.54
CA LEU A 53 -6.42 11.00 -5.78
C LEU A 53 -6.26 9.50 -5.54
N HIS A 54 -7.15 8.93 -4.75
CA HIS A 54 -7.10 7.48 -4.45
C HIS A 54 -7.22 6.63 -5.71
N ARG A 55 -7.88 7.14 -6.75
CA ARG A 55 -7.99 6.41 -8.01
C ARG A 55 -6.66 6.15 -8.66
N GLU A 56 -5.66 6.94 -8.33
CA GLU A 56 -4.34 6.82 -8.93
C GLU A 56 -3.44 5.90 -8.15
N VAL A 57 -3.92 5.32 -7.06
CA VAL A 57 -3.14 4.40 -6.26
C VAL A 57 -3.31 3.00 -6.84
N GLY A 58 -2.19 2.43 -7.30
CA GLY A 58 -2.21 1.08 -7.84
C GLY A 58 -2.12 0.01 -6.77
N CYS A 59 -1.44 0.33 -5.66
CA CYS A 59 -1.26 -0.59 -4.55
C CYS A 59 -0.90 0.21 -3.32
N LEU A 60 -1.37 -0.24 -2.16
CA LEU A 60 -1.12 0.41 -0.88
C LEU A 60 -0.31 -0.53 -0.01
N ILE A 61 0.83 -0.06 0.51
CA ILE A 61 1.60 -0.79 1.50
C ILE A 61 1.44 -0.03 2.81
N ALA A 62 0.86 -0.67 3.80
CA ALA A 62 0.50 0.02 5.04
C ALA A 62 0.90 -0.78 6.27
N GLU A 63 1.46 -0.08 7.25
CA GLU A 63 1.71 -0.64 8.57
C GLU A 63 0.37 -0.86 9.29
N ILE A 64 0.29 -1.95 10.06
CA ILE A 64 -0.91 -2.22 10.84
C ILE A 64 -1.00 -1.29 12.06
N GLU A 65 0.08 -1.22 12.83
CA GLU A 65 0.05 -0.48 14.09
C GLU A 65 0.67 0.89 13.93
N MET A 66 -0.18 1.90 13.99
CA MET A 66 0.24 3.29 13.85
C MET A 66 -0.48 4.12 14.89
N PRO A 67 0.12 5.21 15.34
CA PRO A 67 -0.59 6.16 16.21
C PRO A 67 -1.83 6.67 15.47
N GLY A 68 -2.93 6.79 16.19
CA GLY A 68 -4.19 7.20 15.58
C GLY A 68 -4.85 6.05 14.89
N MET A 69 -5.22 6.24 13.62
CA MET A 69 -5.92 5.18 12.88
C MET A 69 -4.96 4.06 12.51
N SER A 70 -5.37 2.82 12.79
CA SER A 70 -4.58 1.64 12.45
C SER A 70 -4.76 1.26 10.98
N GLY A 71 -3.90 0.36 10.52
CA GLY A 71 -4.05 -0.16 9.15
C GLY A 71 -5.36 -0.89 8.94
N LEU A 72 -5.83 -1.63 9.94
CA LEU A 72 -7.12 -2.32 9.82
C LEU A 72 -8.28 -1.35 9.76
N GLU A 73 -8.22 -0.27 10.53
CA GLU A 73 -9.25 0.75 10.48
C GLU A 73 -9.25 1.46 9.13
N LEU A 74 -8.06 1.70 8.57
CA LEU A 74 -7.96 2.26 7.25
C LEU A 74 -8.59 1.34 6.20
N GLN A 75 -8.30 0.05 6.29
CA GLN A 75 -8.88 -0.93 5.38
C GLN A 75 -10.40 -0.88 5.42
N ALA A 76 -10.97 -0.84 6.62
CA ALA A 76 -12.42 -0.78 6.78
C ALA A 76 -12.99 0.50 6.18
N ARG A 77 -12.30 1.62 6.37
CA ARG A 77 -12.76 2.90 5.85
C ARG A 77 -12.75 2.91 4.33
N LEU A 78 -11.69 2.39 3.72
CA LEU A 78 -11.62 2.33 2.27
C LEU A 78 -12.72 1.43 1.70
N LYS A 79 -13.00 0.34 2.40
CA LYS A 79 -14.04 -0.57 1.97
C LYS A 79 -15.42 0.09 2.03
N GLU A 80 -15.68 0.86 3.10
CA GLU A 80 -16.92 1.62 3.21
C GLU A 80 -17.09 2.61 2.08
N GLU A 81 -16.00 3.18 1.63
CA GLU A 81 -16.01 4.16 0.54
C GLU A 81 -15.96 3.50 -0.82
N GLN A 82 -16.02 2.18 -0.86
CA GLN A 82 -15.97 1.39 -2.09
C GLN A 82 -14.71 1.65 -2.89
N CYS A 83 -13.63 1.91 -2.19
CA CYS A 83 -12.33 2.16 -2.78
C CYS A 83 -11.54 0.84 -2.78
N ASN A 84 -11.40 0.24 -3.95
CA ASN A 84 -10.84 -1.11 -4.09
C ASN A 84 -9.36 -1.08 -4.44
N ILE A 85 -8.56 -0.54 -3.54
CA ILE A 85 -7.10 -0.51 -3.72
C ILE A 85 -6.52 -1.81 -3.15
N PRO A 86 -5.67 -2.52 -3.91
CA PRO A 86 -4.98 -3.69 -3.33
C PRO A 86 -4.11 -3.25 -2.15
N ILE A 87 -4.26 -3.91 -1.01
CA ILE A 87 -3.53 -3.55 0.21
C ILE A 87 -2.59 -4.66 0.62
N ILE A 88 -1.32 -4.31 0.82
CA ILE A 88 -0.31 -5.18 1.41
C ILE A 88 -0.01 -4.61 2.78
N PHE A 89 -0.28 -5.39 3.82
CA PHE A 89 0.03 -4.94 5.18
C PHE A 89 1.43 -5.37 5.58
N ILE A 90 2.10 -4.49 6.33
CA ILE A 90 3.40 -4.79 6.94
C ILE A 90 3.28 -4.53 8.43
N THR A 91 3.97 -5.32 9.24
CA THR A 91 3.89 -5.13 10.67
C THR A 91 5.07 -5.77 11.38
N SER A 92 5.50 -5.15 12.48
CA SER A 92 6.52 -5.74 13.34
C SER A 92 5.91 -6.62 14.42
N ASN A 93 4.59 -6.53 14.62
CA ASN A 93 3.95 -7.11 15.79
C ASN A 93 2.62 -7.80 15.49
N GLY A 94 2.48 -8.35 14.31
CA GLY A 94 1.21 -8.94 13.91
C GLY A 94 0.91 -10.26 14.58
N SER A 95 -0.28 -10.38 15.15
CA SER A 95 -0.76 -11.65 15.66
C SER A 95 -1.44 -12.44 14.55
N GLY A 96 -1.63 -13.74 14.77
CA GLY A 96 -2.38 -14.54 13.82
C GLY A 96 -3.79 -14.06 13.62
N LYS A 97 -4.40 -13.52 14.69
CA LYS A 97 -5.74 -12.95 14.62
C LYS A 97 -5.79 -11.76 13.67
N THR A 98 -4.82 -10.86 13.78
CA THR A 98 -4.75 -9.69 12.94
C THR A 98 -4.58 -10.09 11.48
N ARG A 99 -3.72 -11.07 11.23
CA ARG A 99 -3.50 -11.56 9.88
C ARG A 99 -4.79 -12.12 9.29
N ILE A 100 -5.48 -12.95 10.05
CA ILE A 100 -6.73 -13.57 9.58
C ILE A 100 -7.75 -12.49 9.25
N GLN A 101 -7.89 -11.50 10.12
CA GLN A 101 -8.84 -10.42 9.90
C GLN A 101 -8.49 -9.63 8.65
N ALA A 102 -7.22 -9.25 8.48
CA ALA A 102 -6.78 -8.49 7.33
C ALA A 102 -7.06 -9.24 6.02
N MET A 103 -6.73 -10.53 5.99
CA MET A 103 -6.91 -11.33 4.79
C MET A 103 -8.39 -11.56 4.50
N ARG A 104 -9.18 -11.77 5.55
CA ARG A 104 -10.62 -11.95 5.38
C ARG A 104 -11.27 -10.72 4.78
N GLU A 105 -10.78 -9.54 5.15
CA GLU A 105 -11.32 -8.28 4.65
C GLU A 105 -10.74 -7.88 3.29
N GLY A 106 -9.92 -8.73 2.71
CA GLY A 106 -9.51 -8.53 1.32
C GLY A 106 -8.09 -8.08 1.08
N ALA A 107 -7.23 -8.08 2.11
CA ALA A 107 -5.83 -7.72 1.90
C ALA A 107 -5.17 -8.69 0.93
N VAL A 108 -4.26 -8.17 0.12
CA VAL A 108 -3.52 -8.99 -0.84
C VAL A 108 -2.50 -9.86 -0.10
N GLU A 109 -1.83 -9.27 0.89
CA GLU A 109 -0.81 -9.98 1.62
C GLU A 109 -0.57 -9.30 2.97
N PHE A 110 0.08 -10.05 3.87
CA PHE A 110 0.37 -9.60 5.22
C PHE A 110 1.80 -10.05 5.54
N LEU A 111 2.73 -9.09 5.59
CA LEU A 111 4.15 -9.40 5.71
C LEU A 111 4.71 -8.88 7.03
N ARG A 112 5.60 -9.66 7.64
CA ARG A 112 6.23 -9.29 8.90
C ARG A 112 7.56 -8.59 8.66
N LYS A 113 7.85 -7.62 9.51
CA LYS A 113 9.17 -7.01 9.54
C LYS A 113 10.11 -7.91 10.34
N PRO A 114 11.38 -8.03 9.98
CA PRO A 114 12.04 -7.33 8.87
C PRO A 114 11.57 -7.87 7.53
N LEU A 115 11.39 -6.96 6.57
CA LEU A 115 10.79 -7.31 5.30
C LEU A 115 11.77 -8.02 4.38
N ASP A 116 11.27 -9.06 3.70
CA ASP A 116 11.97 -9.64 2.56
C ASP A 116 11.64 -8.74 1.37
N LEU A 117 12.59 -7.91 0.96
CA LEU A 117 12.34 -6.89 -0.04
C LEU A 117 12.02 -7.47 -1.40
N GLN A 118 12.64 -8.61 -1.74
CA GLN A 118 12.33 -9.27 -3.01
C GLN A 118 10.90 -9.78 -3.02
N LEU A 119 10.48 -10.43 -1.94
CA LEU A 119 9.12 -10.93 -1.84
C LEU A 119 8.12 -9.78 -1.88
N LEU A 120 8.43 -8.68 -1.20
CA LEU A 120 7.55 -7.52 -1.21
C LEU A 120 7.39 -6.98 -2.63
N LEU A 121 8.49 -6.84 -3.35
CA LEU A 121 8.42 -6.33 -4.71
C LEU A 121 7.63 -7.26 -5.64
N GLU A 122 7.81 -8.56 -5.49
CA GLU A 122 7.04 -9.53 -6.26
C GLU A 122 5.55 -9.42 -5.96
N THR A 123 5.22 -9.21 -4.69
CA THR A 123 3.83 -9.06 -4.27
C THR A 123 3.21 -7.79 -4.87
N VAL A 124 3.97 -6.69 -4.85
CA VAL A 124 3.52 -5.44 -5.45
C VAL A 124 3.25 -5.63 -6.94
N ARG A 125 4.17 -6.26 -7.64
CA ARG A 125 4.00 -6.47 -9.08
C ARG A 125 2.79 -7.34 -9.40
N ALA A 126 2.57 -8.36 -8.60
CA ALA A 126 1.40 -9.22 -8.78
C ALA A 126 0.11 -8.43 -8.56
N ALA A 127 0.10 -7.54 -7.57
CA ALA A 127 -1.07 -6.70 -7.29
C ALA A 127 -1.36 -5.74 -8.43
N LEU A 128 -0.30 -5.21 -9.06
CA LEU A 128 -0.46 -4.26 -10.17
C LEU A 128 -0.94 -4.94 -11.46
N ASP A 129 -0.64 -6.20 -11.61
CA ASP A 129 -0.99 -6.93 -12.84
C ASP A 129 -2.44 -7.34 -12.91
N VAL A 130 -3.14 -7.25 -11.79
CA VAL A 130 -4.56 -7.56 -11.79
C VAL A 130 -5.38 -6.30 -11.96
#